data_af04ddcf1a51fe96aaa7092b2e9255de
#
_entry.id   af04ddcf1a51fe96aaa7092b2e9255de
#
_cell.length_a   1.000
_cell.length_b   1.000
_cell.length_c   1.000
_cell.angle_alpha   90.00
_cell.angle_beta   90.00
_cell.angle_gamma   90.00
#
_symmetry.space_group_name_H-M   'P 1'
#
loop_
_entity.id
_entity.type
_entity.pdbx_description
1 polymer ?
#
loop_
_entity_poly.entity_id
_entity_poly.type
_entity_poly.pdbx_seq_one_letter_code
_entity_poly.pdbx_strand_id
1 'polypeptide(L)'
;MTGFQSNSQQSTEKYQLTIDQIQSSPVEHALYEPDDSPLFGDPAETALENILPAGRHTTYGYEPLPNDAYVESEGSFYQIKYIVTGRQQLERQVVRVDTVPQEQVPDDSILVETLERPSARVIKILHSYTVSGGESGSAELLRDDGYVLRRPSEGESRLASGELDGQVVTMTDSGPWAYRVEVTTEQLTETAHTALTVEVANSQGEFREVVFGSRIDADLSPSELPTEPREILEQAIANRTYSEEAPISGAFDRLLDLLGLGTVDTAENGKLLWYDDEFYRYGLYIDTE
;
A
#
# COMPACT_ATOMS: atom_id res chain seq x y z
N MET A 1 -27.73 55.16 11.64
CA MET A 1 -27.18 54.37 10.52
C MET A 1 -25.81 53.85 10.95
N THR A 2 -25.78 52.67 11.48
CA THR A 2 -24.55 51.98 11.92
C THR A 2 -24.17 50.99 10.82
N GLY A 3 -23.11 51.33 10.11
CA GLY A 3 -22.56 50.45 9.06
C GLY A 3 -21.91 49.25 9.71
N PHE A 4 -22.39 48.07 9.41
CA PHE A 4 -21.70 46.82 9.62
C PHE A 4 -20.58 46.72 8.56
N GLN A 5 -19.34 46.87 8.99
CA GLN A 5 -18.19 46.43 8.22
C GLN A 5 -18.13 44.88 8.37
N SER A 6 -18.48 44.17 7.32
CA SER A 6 -18.17 42.78 7.20
C SER A 6 -16.63 42.63 6.99
N ASN A 7 -15.95 42.22 8.06
CA ASN A 7 -14.59 41.77 7.99
C ASN A 7 -14.61 40.38 7.26
N SER A 8 -14.45 40.38 5.94
CA SER A 8 -14.14 39.17 5.21
C SER A 8 -12.69 38.81 5.60
N GLN A 9 -12.51 37.88 6.54
CA GLN A 9 -11.26 37.15 6.67
C GLN A 9 -10.99 36.48 5.29
N GLN A 10 -10.04 37.01 4.55
CA GLN A 10 -9.47 36.29 3.41
C GLN A 10 -8.71 35.12 4.02
N SER A 11 -9.21 33.91 3.82
CA SER A 11 -8.45 32.70 4.07
C SER A 11 -7.18 32.77 3.21
N THR A 12 -6.03 32.67 3.83
CA THR A 12 -4.76 32.73 3.13
C THR A 12 -4.34 31.27 2.84
N GLU A 13 -4.19 30.92 1.58
CA GLU A 13 -3.67 29.63 1.18
C GLU A 13 -2.16 29.61 1.41
N LYS A 14 -1.66 28.51 2.00
CA LYS A 14 -0.25 28.27 2.21
C LYS A 14 0.17 27.05 1.39
N TYR A 15 1.13 27.24 0.50
CA TYR A 15 1.73 26.21 -0.34
C TYR A 15 2.99 25.68 0.33
N GLN A 16 3.07 24.38 0.53
CA GLN A 16 4.21 23.72 1.17
C GLN A 16 4.73 22.57 0.28
N LEU A 17 5.90 22.78 -0.33
CA LEU A 17 6.66 21.76 -1.04
C LEU A 17 7.51 20.98 -0.04
N THR A 18 7.38 19.65 -0.04
CA THR A 18 8.21 18.74 0.77
C THR A 18 9.10 17.92 -0.16
N ILE A 19 10.37 17.70 0.24
CA ILE A 19 11.35 16.92 -0.53
C ILE A 19 12.18 16.08 0.44
N ASP A 20 12.14 14.77 0.26
CA ASP A 20 12.93 13.82 1.05
C ASP A 20 13.84 13.00 0.15
N GLN A 21 15.12 12.90 0.51
CA GLN A 21 16.09 12.09 -0.23
C GLN A 21 15.83 10.61 -0.03
N ILE A 22 15.87 9.85 -1.14
CA ILE A 22 15.81 8.39 -1.15
C ILE A 22 17.24 7.86 -1.30
N GLN A 23 17.64 6.96 -0.40
CA GLN A 23 19.02 6.44 -0.35
C GLN A 23 19.30 5.34 -1.39
N SER A 24 18.27 4.59 -1.80
CA SER A 24 18.38 3.60 -2.87
C SER A 24 18.43 4.27 -4.24
N SER A 25 19.02 3.60 -5.21
CA SER A 25 18.95 4.06 -6.60
C SER A 25 17.52 3.97 -7.15
N PRO A 26 17.15 4.73 -8.19
CA PRO A 26 15.84 4.60 -8.83
C PRO A 26 15.52 3.19 -9.30
N VAL A 27 16.53 2.45 -9.76
CA VAL A 27 16.39 1.05 -10.20
C VAL A 27 16.04 0.13 -9.03
N GLU A 28 16.78 0.21 -7.92
CA GLU A 28 16.50 -0.58 -6.71
C GLU A 28 15.14 -0.21 -6.12
N HIS A 29 14.80 1.08 -6.10
CA HIS A 29 13.52 1.54 -5.59
C HIS A 29 12.32 1.08 -6.41
N ALA A 30 12.50 0.86 -7.71
CA ALA A 30 11.45 0.41 -8.61
C ALA A 30 11.21 -1.12 -8.54
N LEU A 31 12.22 -1.89 -8.11
CA LEU A 31 12.09 -3.32 -7.97
C LEU A 31 11.23 -3.69 -6.76
N TYR A 32 10.32 -4.61 -6.99
CA TYR A 32 9.55 -5.22 -5.94
C TYR A 32 10.36 -6.32 -5.29
N GLU A 33 10.63 -6.16 -4.01
CA GLU A 33 11.15 -7.21 -3.17
C GLU A 33 9.98 -7.77 -2.35
N PRO A 34 9.76 -9.10 -2.38
CA PRO A 34 8.80 -9.72 -1.48
C PRO A 34 9.12 -9.30 -0.05
N ASP A 35 8.17 -8.68 0.63
CA ASP A 35 8.35 -8.36 2.03
C ASP A 35 8.35 -9.68 2.81
N ASP A 36 9.51 -10.09 3.30
CA ASP A 36 9.67 -11.20 4.25
C ASP A 36 8.96 -10.90 5.59
N SER A 37 8.28 -9.75 5.65
CA SER A 37 7.40 -9.48 6.78
C SER A 37 6.34 -10.56 6.81
N PRO A 38 6.22 -11.21 7.93
CA PRO A 38 5.36 -12.36 8.14
C PRO A 38 3.87 -12.10 7.97
N LEU A 39 3.50 -10.86 7.72
CA LEU A 39 2.12 -10.48 7.46
C LEU A 39 1.73 -10.67 5.98
N PHE A 40 2.68 -10.59 5.04
CA PHE A 40 2.37 -10.56 3.61
C PHE A 40 3.26 -11.48 2.73
N GLY A 41 4.38 -12.00 3.25
CA GLY A 41 5.47 -12.59 2.45
C GLY A 41 5.17 -13.84 1.63
N ASP A 42 4.52 -14.83 2.22
CA ASP A 42 4.40 -16.18 1.62
C ASP A 42 3.79 -16.23 0.21
N PRO A 43 2.66 -15.53 -0.08
CA PRO A 43 2.04 -15.65 -1.41
C PRO A 43 2.87 -15.02 -2.52
N ALA A 44 3.64 -13.96 -2.22
CA ALA A 44 4.45 -13.25 -3.20
C ALA A 44 5.66 -14.08 -3.64
N GLU A 45 6.40 -14.64 -2.69
CA GLU A 45 7.56 -15.50 -2.98
C GLU A 45 7.14 -16.73 -3.77
N THR A 46 6.14 -17.48 -3.30
CA THR A 46 5.58 -18.63 -4.00
C THR A 46 5.08 -18.29 -5.40
N ALA A 47 4.47 -17.12 -5.58
CA ALA A 47 4.00 -16.67 -6.88
C ALA A 47 5.17 -16.39 -7.83
N LEU A 48 6.23 -15.71 -7.36
CA LEU A 48 7.42 -15.42 -8.16
C LEU A 48 8.13 -16.69 -8.60
N GLU A 49 8.32 -17.65 -7.69
CA GLU A 49 8.89 -18.96 -8.00
C GLU A 49 8.12 -19.71 -9.09
N ASN A 50 6.81 -19.56 -9.14
CA ASN A 50 5.98 -20.21 -10.16
C ASN A 50 5.91 -19.40 -11.46
N ILE A 51 5.84 -18.06 -11.38
CA ILE A 51 5.68 -17.19 -12.55
C ILE A 51 6.95 -17.16 -13.39
N LEU A 52 8.12 -16.98 -12.76
CA LEU A 52 9.36 -16.74 -13.50
C LEU A 52 9.76 -17.89 -14.42
N PRO A 53 9.69 -19.19 -14.02
CA PRO A 53 9.94 -20.29 -14.95
C PRO A 53 8.82 -20.50 -15.98
N ALA A 54 7.55 -20.32 -15.59
CA ALA A 54 6.38 -20.68 -16.40
C ALA A 54 5.78 -19.52 -17.19
N GLY A 55 6.19 -18.28 -16.90
CA GLY A 55 5.66 -17.05 -17.49
C GLY A 55 4.25 -16.66 -17.01
N ARG A 56 3.61 -17.48 -16.15
CA ARG A 56 2.29 -17.24 -15.61
C ARG A 56 2.01 -18.03 -14.34
N HIS A 57 1.17 -17.45 -13.47
CA HIS A 57 0.64 -18.11 -12.28
C HIS A 57 -0.81 -17.69 -12.06
N THR A 58 -1.71 -18.61 -11.71
CA THR A 58 -3.13 -18.30 -11.46
C THR A 58 -3.46 -18.54 -10.01
N THR A 59 -4.07 -17.53 -9.38
CA THR A 59 -4.63 -17.59 -8.04
C THR A 59 -6.14 -17.36 -8.09
N TYR A 60 -6.83 -17.70 -7.03
CA TYR A 60 -8.29 -17.59 -6.96
C TYR A 60 -8.70 -16.75 -5.75
N GLY A 61 -9.36 -15.61 -6.04
CA GLY A 61 -9.89 -14.69 -5.05
C GLY A 61 -8.86 -13.76 -4.40
N TYR A 62 -7.60 -13.74 -4.87
CA TYR A 62 -6.56 -12.81 -4.44
C TYR A 62 -5.48 -12.64 -5.49
N GLU A 63 -4.76 -11.53 -5.41
CA GLU A 63 -3.56 -11.22 -6.20
C GLU A 63 -2.34 -11.29 -5.28
N PRO A 64 -1.39 -12.22 -5.52
CA PRO A 64 -0.25 -12.41 -4.62
C PRO A 64 0.84 -11.34 -4.75
N LEU A 65 0.88 -10.62 -5.87
CA LEU A 65 1.87 -9.59 -6.18
C LEU A 65 1.16 -8.28 -6.53
N PRO A 66 1.79 -7.12 -6.34
CA PRO A 66 1.24 -5.88 -6.85
C PRO A 66 1.18 -5.88 -8.38
N ASN A 67 0.08 -5.36 -8.94
CA ASN A 67 0.03 -5.11 -10.38
C ASN A 67 1.06 -4.05 -10.76
N ASP A 68 1.67 -4.20 -11.93
CA ASP A 68 2.73 -3.34 -12.43
C ASP A 68 4.05 -3.36 -11.63
N ALA A 69 4.22 -4.31 -10.71
CA ALA A 69 5.49 -4.53 -10.03
C ALA A 69 6.59 -4.93 -11.01
N TYR A 70 7.79 -4.40 -10.82
CA TYR A 70 8.98 -4.85 -11.52
C TYR A 70 9.73 -5.86 -10.67
N VAL A 71 10.20 -6.94 -11.28
CA VAL A 71 10.99 -7.98 -10.64
C VAL A 71 12.20 -8.34 -11.49
N GLU A 72 13.31 -8.73 -10.85
CA GLU A 72 14.50 -9.21 -11.53
C GLU A 72 14.60 -10.73 -11.42
N SER A 73 15.00 -11.38 -12.51
CA SER A 73 15.35 -12.78 -12.52
C SER A 73 16.44 -13.03 -13.54
N GLU A 74 17.54 -13.67 -13.12
CA GLU A 74 18.66 -14.07 -13.97
C GLU A 74 19.23 -12.93 -14.85
N GLY A 75 19.20 -11.69 -14.36
CA GLY A 75 19.69 -10.50 -15.05
C GLY A 75 18.72 -9.90 -16.06
N SER A 76 17.53 -10.45 -16.21
CA SER A 76 16.41 -9.87 -16.96
C SER A 76 15.39 -9.26 -16.03
N PHE A 77 14.69 -8.24 -16.51
CA PHE A 77 13.69 -7.46 -15.73
C PHE A 77 12.32 -7.65 -16.34
N TYR A 78 11.35 -7.93 -15.47
CA TYR A 78 9.99 -8.25 -15.86
C TYR A 78 9.01 -7.34 -15.15
N GLN A 79 7.93 -6.98 -15.85
CA GLN A 79 6.76 -6.34 -15.25
C GLN A 79 5.66 -7.37 -15.03
N ILE A 80 5.07 -7.38 -13.83
CA ILE A 80 3.93 -8.23 -13.50
C ILE A 80 2.65 -7.57 -13.99
N LYS A 81 1.85 -8.31 -14.73
CA LYS A 81 0.52 -7.90 -15.19
C LYS A 81 -0.52 -8.93 -14.77
N TYR A 82 -1.70 -8.47 -14.39
CA TYR A 82 -2.83 -9.33 -14.07
C TYR A 82 -3.91 -9.27 -15.13
N ILE A 83 -4.47 -10.44 -15.40
CA ILE A 83 -5.71 -10.59 -16.17
C ILE A 83 -6.68 -11.49 -15.41
N VAL A 84 -7.97 -11.14 -15.46
CA VAL A 84 -9.03 -12.02 -14.99
C VAL A 84 -9.30 -13.05 -16.09
N THR A 85 -8.97 -14.32 -15.81
CA THR A 85 -9.09 -15.41 -16.80
C THR A 85 -10.37 -16.22 -16.64
N GLY A 86 -11.13 -16.00 -15.58
CA GLY A 86 -12.40 -16.68 -15.37
C GLY A 86 -12.90 -16.58 -13.94
N ARG A 87 -13.83 -17.49 -13.62
CA ARG A 87 -14.35 -17.72 -12.28
C ARG A 87 -14.47 -19.22 -12.06
N GLN A 88 -14.20 -19.64 -10.83
CA GLN A 88 -14.28 -21.04 -10.44
C GLN A 88 -15.04 -21.17 -9.11
N GLN A 89 -15.90 -22.17 -9.03
CA GLN A 89 -16.53 -22.53 -7.77
C GLN A 89 -15.57 -23.43 -6.98
N LEU A 90 -15.19 -22.99 -5.79
CA LEU A 90 -14.22 -23.66 -4.92
C LEU A 90 -14.82 -23.80 -3.52
N GLU A 91 -14.48 -24.90 -2.87
CA GLU A 91 -14.70 -25.08 -1.46
C GLU A 91 -13.65 -24.29 -0.69
N ARG A 92 -14.10 -23.41 0.22
CA ARG A 92 -13.27 -22.52 1.02
C ARG A 92 -13.68 -22.58 2.48
N GLN A 93 -12.71 -22.50 3.37
CA GLN A 93 -12.97 -22.25 4.77
C GLN A 93 -13.20 -20.77 4.99
N VAL A 94 -14.24 -20.46 5.76
CA VAL A 94 -14.64 -19.10 6.12
C VAL A 94 -14.63 -19.00 7.63
N VAL A 95 -13.92 -18.00 8.12
CA VAL A 95 -13.77 -17.73 9.56
C VAL A 95 -14.62 -16.54 9.93
N ARG A 96 -15.50 -16.71 10.92
CA ARG A 96 -16.31 -15.66 11.54
C ARG A 96 -15.98 -15.53 13.01
N VAL A 97 -16.32 -14.41 13.59
CA VAL A 97 -16.13 -14.19 15.02
C VAL A 97 -17.36 -13.53 15.63
N ASP A 98 -17.78 -14.06 16.78
CA ASP A 98 -18.82 -13.47 17.62
C ASP A 98 -18.19 -12.83 18.86
N THR A 99 -18.58 -11.60 19.18
CA THR A 99 -18.11 -10.91 20.38
C THR A 99 -18.58 -11.63 21.64
N VAL A 100 -17.66 -11.92 22.54
CA VAL A 100 -17.94 -12.55 23.85
C VAL A 100 -17.90 -11.47 24.95
N PRO A 101 -18.98 -11.29 25.73
CA PRO A 101 -18.96 -10.40 26.89
C PRO A 101 -17.86 -10.78 27.88
N GLN A 102 -17.22 -9.78 28.50
CA GLN A 102 -16.05 -10.01 29.37
C GLN A 102 -16.33 -10.97 30.52
N GLU A 103 -17.52 -10.94 31.08
CA GLU A 103 -17.97 -11.86 32.15
C GLU A 103 -18.18 -13.31 31.70
N GLN A 104 -18.17 -13.56 30.39
CA GLN A 104 -18.33 -14.88 29.77
C GLN A 104 -17.04 -15.40 29.13
N VAL A 105 -15.94 -14.67 29.26
CA VAL A 105 -14.63 -15.11 28.75
C VAL A 105 -14.12 -16.23 29.65
N PRO A 106 -13.83 -17.41 29.08
CA PRO A 106 -13.30 -18.52 29.89
C PRO A 106 -11.83 -18.27 30.29
N ASP A 107 -11.43 -18.88 31.40
CA ASP A 107 -10.06 -18.76 31.93
C ASP A 107 -8.98 -19.35 30.99
N ASP A 108 -9.37 -20.30 30.12
CA ASP A 108 -8.52 -20.95 29.13
C ASP A 108 -8.60 -20.28 27.74
N SER A 109 -9.09 -19.04 27.68
CA SER A 109 -9.09 -18.28 26.43
C SER A 109 -7.69 -18.09 25.84
N ILE A 110 -7.61 -18.07 24.53
CA ILE A 110 -6.35 -17.99 23.80
C ILE A 110 -6.02 -16.52 23.52
N LEU A 111 -4.82 -16.06 23.90
CA LEU A 111 -4.37 -14.72 23.55
C LEU A 111 -3.94 -14.69 22.07
N VAL A 112 -4.44 -13.72 21.28
CA VAL A 112 -4.16 -13.61 19.83
C VAL A 112 -2.66 -13.58 19.51
N GLU A 113 -1.84 -13.00 20.37
CA GLU A 113 -0.39 -12.92 20.17
C GLU A 113 0.33 -14.27 20.37
N THR A 114 -0.35 -15.27 20.94
CA THR A 114 0.19 -16.62 21.06
C THR A 114 -0.16 -17.53 19.88
N LEU A 115 -0.99 -17.05 18.97
CA LEU A 115 -1.29 -17.74 17.73
C LEU A 115 -0.16 -17.60 16.73
N GLU A 116 -0.01 -18.59 15.85
CA GLU A 116 0.81 -18.44 14.67
C GLU A 116 0.26 -17.30 13.77
N ARG A 117 1.16 -16.72 12.98
CA ARG A 117 0.89 -15.49 12.24
C ARG A 117 -0.33 -15.53 11.31
N PRO A 118 -0.58 -16.59 10.50
CA PRO A 118 -1.77 -16.63 9.66
C PRO A 118 -3.07 -16.53 10.47
N SER A 119 -3.20 -17.28 11.55
CA SER A 119 -4.38 -17.23 12.42
C SER A 119 -4.51 -15.89 13.15
N ALA A 120 -3.41 -15.38 13.73
CA ALA A 120 -3.42 -14.10 14.42
C ALA A 120 -3.84 -12.95 13.48
N ARG A 121 -3.34 -12.96 12.24
CA ARG A 121 -3.71 -11.97 11.21
C ARG A 121 -5.20 -11.99 10.90
N VAL A 122 -5.76 -13.16 10.65
CA VAL A 122 -7.19 -13.31 10.35
C VAL A 122 -8.05 -12.76 11.50
N ILE A 123 -7.74 -13.13 12.75
CA ILE A 123 -8.48 -12.62 13.93
C ILE A 123 -8.34 -11.10 14.07
N LYS A 124 -7.15 -10.52 13.82
CA LYS A 124 -6.93 -9.07 13.87
C LYS A 124 -7.72 -8.32 12.78
N ILE A 125 -7.85 -8.89 11.59
CA ILE A 125 -8.68 -8.33 10.51
C ILE A 125 -10.15 -8.35 10.90
N LEU A 126 -10.66 -9.47 11.39
CA LEU A 126 -12.05 -9.62 11.85
C LEU A 126 -12.35 -8.69 13.04
N HIS A 127 -11.40 -8.53 13.97
CA HIS A 127 -11.49 -7.54 15.06
C HIS A 127 -11.62 -6.11 14.49
N SER A 128 -10.74 -5.70 13.60
CA SER A 128 -10.78 -4.37 12.98
C SER A 128 -12.12 -4.11 12.28
N TYR A 129 -12.61 -5.10 11.53
CA TYR A 129 -13.91 -5.04 10.87
C TYR A 129 -15.06 -4.89 11.87
N THR A 130 -15.07 -5.68 12.95
CA THR A 130 -16.11 -5.62 13.99
C THR A 130 -16.11 -4.28 14.72
N VAL A 131 -14.93 -3.77 15.09
CA VAL A 131 -14.80 -2.49 15.82
C VAL A 131 -15.20 -1.29 14.94
N SER A 132 -14.90 -1.34 13.65
CA SER A 132 -15.26 -0.27 12.71
C SER A 132 -16.71 -0.33 12.22
N GLY A 133 -17.50 -1.32 12.67
CA GLY A 133 -18.88 -1.49 12.19
C GLY A 133 -18.96 -1.88 10.70
N GLY A 134 -17.92 -2.51 10.16
CA GLY A 134 -17.84 -2.94 8.77
C GLY A 134 -17.18 -1.94 7.81
N GLU A 135 -16.68 -0.81 8.31
CA GLU A 135 -16.05 0.25 7.50
C GLU A 135 -14.50 0.15 7.44
N SER A 136 -13.94 -0.96 7.87
CA SER A 136 -12.49 -1.19 7.84
C SER A 136 -11.94 -1.24 6.41
N GLY A 137 -10.73 -0.72 6.19
CA GLY A 137 -9.99 -0.88 4.92
C GLY A 137 -9.66 -2.32 4.54
N SER A 138 -9.87 -3.27 5.45
CA SER A 138 -9.74 -4.72 5.20
C SER A 138 -11.06 -5.39 4.78
N ALA A 139 -12.16 -4.64 4.61
CA ALA A 139 -13.47 -5.18 4.24
C ALA A 139 -13.46 -5.95 2.91
N GLU A 140 -12.59 -5.56 1.98
CA GLU A 140 -12.39 -6.25 0.69
C GLU A 140 -11.85 -7.69 0.84
N LEU A 141 -11.22 -8.02 1.96
CA LEU A 141 -10.71 -9.36 2.26
C LEU A 141 -11.81 -10.28 2.77
N LEU A 142 -12.94 -9.71 3.14
CA LEU A 142 -14.08 -10.41 3.72
C LEU A 142 -15.12 -10.74 2.65
N ARG A 143 -15.92 -11.73 2.95
CA ARG A 143 -17.16 -11.99 2.27
C ARG A 143 -18.28 -11.93 3.31
N ASP A 144 -19.17 -10.97 3.14
CA ASP A 144 -20.12 -10.58 4.17
C ASP A 144 -19.36 -10.17 5.45
N ASP A 145 -19.45 -10.96 6.52
CA ASP A 145 -18.75 -10.76 7.79
C ASP A 145 -17.62 -11.77 8.04
N GLY A 146 -17.35 -12.65 7.08
CA GLY A 146 -16.40 -13.76 7.21
C GLY A 146 -15.11 -13.55 6.43
N TYR A 147 -13.98 -13.89 7.03
CA TYR A 147 -12.69 -13.96 6.35
C TYR A 147 -12.55 -15.30 5.62
N VAL A 148 -12.24 -15.25 4.33
CA VAL A 148 -12.06 -16.45 3.51
C VAL A 148 -10.58 -16.83 3.45
N LEU A 149 -10.24 -18.06 3.88
CA LEU A 149 -8.88 -18.59 3.80
C LEU A 149 -8.54 -18.91 2.33
N ARG A 150 -7.67 -18.14 1.72
CA ARG A 150 -7.30 -18.24 0.29
C ARG A 150 -5.85 -18.52 0.04
N ARG A 151 -4.98 -18.10 0.97
CA ARG A 151 -3.52 -18.14 0.79
C ARG A 151 -2.96 -19.49 1.25
N PRO A 152 -1.85 -19.97 0.65
CA PRO A 152 -1.25 -21.26 1.04
C PRO A 152 -0.96 -21.36 2.53
N SER A 153 -0.33 -20.37 3.14
CA SER A 153 -0.01 -20.33 4.57
C SER A 153 -1.26 -20.37 5.47
N GLU A 154 -2.37 -19.81 5.01
CA GLU A 154 -3.66 -19.87 5.72
C GLU A 154 -4.22 -21.31 5.74
N GLY A 155 -3.99 -22.08 4.67
CA GLY A 155 -4.41 -23.48 4.58
C GLY A 155 -3.69 -24.42 5.56
N GLU A 156 -2.55 -24.03 6.10
CA GLU A 156 -1.76 -24.77 7.08
C GLU A 156 -1.99 -24.28 8.52
N SER A 157 -2.84 -23.27 8.71
CA SER A 157 -3.09 -22.63 9.99
C SER A 157 -3.95 -23.44 10.95
N ARG A 158 -3.92 -23.10 12.25
CA ARG A 158 -4.83 -23.66 13.27
C ARG A 158 -6.29 -23.33 12.98
N LEU A 159 -6.59 -22.26 12.24
CA LEU A 159 -7.93 -22.00 11.74
C LEU A 159 -8.35 -23.04 10.71
N ALA A 160 -7.49 -23.30 9.71
CA ALA A 160 -7.78 -24.26 8.66
C ALA A 160 -7.87 -25.72 9.18
N SER A 161 -7.09 -26.07 10.21
CA SER A 161 -7.19 -27.39 10.85
C SER A 161 -8.46 -27.57 11.69
N GLY A 162 -9.21 -26.48 11.95
CA GLY A 162 -10.38 -26.49 12.83
C GLY A 162 -10.05 -26.49 14.32
N GLU A 163 -8.77 -26.39 14.71
CA GLU A 163 -8.36 -26.39 16.12
C GLU A 163 -8.92 -25.19 16.89
N LEU A 164 -9.12 -24.07 16.22
CA LEU A 164 -9.67 -22.86 16.82
C LEU A 164 -11.19 -22.76 16.73
N ASP A 165 -11.88 -23.70 16.08
CA ASP A 165 -13.33 -23.68 15.98
C ASP A 165 -13.99 -23.81 17.35
N GLY A 166 -14.91 -22.90 17.67
CA GLY A 166 -15.57 -22.80 18.99
C GLY A 166 -14.72 -22.21 20.10
N GLN A 167 -13.41 -22.00 19.91
CA GLN A 167 -12.52 -21.43 20.90
C GLN A 167 -12.75 -19.92 21.08
N VAL A 168 -12.40 -19.41 22.26
CA VAL A 168 -12.43 -17.96 22.55
C VAL A 168 -11.02 -17.39 22.46
N VAL A 169 -10.87 -16.37 21.62
CA VAL A 169 -9.61 -15.64 21.43
C VAL A 169 -9.75 -14.24 21.99
N THR A 170 -8.78 -13.79 22.79
CA THR A 170 -8.70 -12.44 23.36
C THR A 170 -7.67 -11.60 22.61
N MET A 171 -7.96 -10.29 22.44
CA MET A 171 -7.06 -9.40 21.74
C MET A 171 -5.89 -8.93 22.62
N THR A 172 -6.09 -8.88 23.94
CA THR A 172 -5.08 -8.51 24.93
C THR A 172 -5.36 -9.25 26.23
N ASP A 173 -4.37 -9.40 27.12
CA ASP A 173 -4.49 -10.07 28.42
C ASP A 173 -5.57 -9.47 29.34
N SER A 174 -5.85 -8.18 29.20
CA SER A 174 -6.77 -7.44 30.07
C SER A 174 -7.80 -6.60 29.28
N GLY A 175 -7.87 -6.80 27.98
CA GLY A 175 -8.70 -6.00 27.09
C GLY A 175 -10.16 -6.46 27.00
N PRO A 176 -11.06 -5.55 26.64
CA PRO A 176 -12.48 -5.84 26.57
C PRO A 176 -12.89 -6.70 25.36
N TRP A 177 -11.96 -7.00 24.46
CA TRP A 177 -12.26 -7.66 23.20
C TRP A 177 -11.93 -9.15 23.23
N ALA A 178 -12.96 -9.96 23.27
CA ALA A 178 -12.90 -11.40 23.15
C ALA A 178 -13.87 -11.89 22.08
N TYR A 179 -13.45 -12.90 21.34
CA TYR A 179 -14.20 -13.42 20.19
C TYR A 179 -14.29 -14.94 20.26
N ARG A 180 -15.48 -15.47 20.05
CA ARG A 180 -15.67 -16.88 19.73
C ARG A 180 -15.45 -17.08 18.25
N VAL A 181 -14.54 -17.96 17.89
CA VAL A 181 -14.20 -18.29 16.52
C VAL A 181 -15.18 -19.35 15.99
N GLU A 182 -15.67 -19.15 14.79
CA GLU A 182 -16.42 -20.12 14.01
C GLU A 182 -15.71 -20.36 12.67
N VAL A 183 -15.48 -21.62 12.33
CA VAL A 183 -14.90 -22.01 11.04
C VAL A 183 -15.89 -22.87 10.28
N THR A 184 -16.33 -22.38 9.13
CA THR A 184 -17.28 -23.10 8.25
C THR A 184 -16.64 -23.39 6.90
N THR A 185 -17.16 -24.38 6.20
CA THR A 185 -16.76 -24.67 4.82
C THR A 185 -17.89 -24.29 3.87
N GLU A 186 -17.59 -23.43 2.89
CA GLU A 186 -18.56 -22.88 1.97
C GLU A 186 -18.12 -23.05 0.51
N GLN A 187 -19.11 -23.21 -0.39
CA GLN A 187 -18.87 -23.19 -1.83
C GLN A 187 -18.91 -21.75 -2.34
N LEU A 188 -17.76 -21.19 -2.68
CA LEU A 188 -17.62 -19.82 -3.12
C LEU A 188 -17.22 -19.74 -4.59
N THR A 189 -17.77 -18.75 -5.31
CA THR A 189 -17.32 -18.43 -6.66
C THR A 189 -16.18 -17.43 -6.58
N GLU A 190 -14.99 -17.90 -6.86
CA GLU A 190 -13.74 -17.11 -6.82
C GLU A 190 -13.35 -16.62 -8.22
N THR A 191 -12.85 -15.41 -8.30
CA THR A 191 -12.27 -14.87 -9.52
C THR A 191 -10.88 -15.46 -9.74
N ALA A 192 -10.60 -15.94 -10.96
CA ALA A 192 -9.27 -16.41 -11.35
C ALA A 192 -8.43 -15.23 -11.82
N HIS A 193 -7.42 -14.87 -11.03
CA HIS A 193 -6.42 -13.85 -11.34
C HIS A 193 -5.17 -14.54 -11.87
N THR A 194 -4.83 -14.29 -13.14
CA THR A 194 -3.62 -14.83 -13.73
C THR A 194 -2.58 -13.73 -13.84
N ALA A 195 -1.52 -13.86 -13.07
CA ALA A 195 -0.33 -13.05 -13.19
C ALA A 195 0.50 -13.52 -14.38
N LEU A 196 1.00 -12.57 -15.15
CA LEU A 196 1.87 -12.77 -16.31
C LEU A 196 3.14 -11.95 -16.12
N THR A 197 4.27 -12.45 -16.60
CA THR A 197 5.50 -11.67 -16.73
C THR A 197 5.64 -11.14 -18.14
N VAL A 198 5.97 -9.85 -18.24
CA VAL A 198 6.36 -9.21 -19.48
C VAL A 198 7.82 -8.77 -19.34
N GLU A 199 8.74 -9.32 -20.11
CA GLU A 199 10.13 -8.87 -20.12
C GLU A 199 10.17 -7.41 -20.62
N VAL A 200 10.76 -6.53 -19.83
CA VAL A 200 10.84 -5.09 -20.11
C VAL A 200 12.26 -4.63 -20.37
N ALA A 201 13.25 -5.39 -19.90
CA ALA A 201 14.67 -5.15 -20.14
C ALA A 201 15.48 -6.42 -19.93
N ASN A 202 16.63 -6.54 -20.61
CA ASN A 202 17.55 -7.65 -20.48
C ASN A 202 18.92 -7.23 -19.90
N SER A 203 18.99 -6.00 -19.40
CA SER A 203 20.15 -5.43 -18.73
C SER A 203 19.73 -4.31 -17.78
N GLN A 204 20.56 -4.07 -16.77
CA GLN A 204 20.32 -2.98 -15.81
C GLN A 204 20.26 -1.59 -16.48
N GLY A 205 21.06 -1.38 -17.54
CA GLY A 205 21.05 -0.12 -18.30
C GLY A 205 19.72 0.11 -19.01
N GLU A 206 19.20 -0.90 -19.70
CA GLU A 206 17.88 -0.83 -20.33
C GLU A 206 16.75 -0.67 -19.28
N PHE A 207 16.85 -1.38 -18.17
CA PHE A 207 15.86 -1.27 -17.10
C PHE A 207 15.87 0.14 -16.48
N ARG A 208 17.04 0.76 -16.34
CA ARG A 208 17.14 2.16 -15.91
C ARG A 208 16.33 3.10 -16.83
N GLU A 209 16.43 2.94 -18.15
CA GLU A 209 15.64 3.74 -19.10
C GLU A 209 14.12 3.51 -18.91
N VAL A 210 13.70 2.26 -18.66
CA VAL A 210 12.29 1.93 -18.35
C VAL A 210 11.83 2.65 -17.07
N VAL A 211 12.64 2.61 -16.00
CA VAL A 211 12.31 3.28 -14.72
C VAL A 211 12.20 4.78 -14.90
N PHE A 212 13.16 5.41 -15.58
CA PHE A 212 13.15 6.84 -15.83
C PHE A 212 11.94 7.26 -16.68
N GLY A 213 11.57 6.49 -17.69
CA GLY A 213 10.41 6.76 -18.52
C GLY A 213 9.04 6.46 -17.89
N SER A 214 8.99 5.68 -16.80
CA SER A 214 7.70 5.19 -16.25
C SER A 214 7.46 5.51 -14.78
N ARG A 215 8.50 5.83 -14.00
CA ARG A 215 8.43 6.02 -12.55
C ARG A 215 8.92 7.37 -12.07
N ILE A 216 9.84 8.02 -12.81
CA ILE A 216 10.36 9.33 -12.44
C ILE A 216 9.41 10.40 -12.98
N ASP A 217 8.81 11.20 -12.11
CA ASP A 217 7.85 12.24 -12.47
C ASP A 217 8.57 13.50 -12.98
N ALA A 218 9.76 13.80 -12.45
CA ALA A 218 10.60 14.90 -12.88
C ALA A 218 12.08 14.49 -12.94
N ASP A 219 12.70 14.71 -14.08
CA ASP A 219 14.15 14.53 -14.31
C ASP A 219 14.73 15.91 -14.66
N LEU A 220 15.45 16.52 -13.71
CA LEU A 220 15.90 17.89 -13.78
C LEU A 220 17.40 17.99 -13.51
N SER A 221 18.08 18.82 -14.29
CA SER A 221 19.49 19.15 -14.01
C SER A 221 19.65 20.60 -13.54
N PRO A 222 20.66 20.90 -12.68
CA PRO A 222 20.91 22.27 -12.22
C PRO A 222 21.17 23.25 -13.36
N SER A 223 21.73 22.77 -14.49
CA SER A 223 22.07 23.59 -15.66
C SER A 223 20.83 23.96 -16.50
N GLU A 224 19.75 23.22 -16.40
CA GLU A 224 18.52 23.43 -17.17
C GLU A 224 17.51 24.30 -16.42
N LEU A 225 17.66 24.39 -15.08
CA LEU A 225 16.78 25.20 -14.25
C LEU A 225 17.16 26.69 -14.30
N PRO A 226 16.16 27.60 -14.42
CA PRO A 226 16.37 29.01 -14.16
C PRO A 226 16.90 29.24 -12.74
N THR A 227 17.65 30.31 -12.53
CA THR A 227 18.36 30.55 -11.25
C THR A 227 17.43 30.59 -10.04
N GLU A 228 16.34 31.37 -10.10
CA GLU A 228 15.43 31.54 -8.96
C GLU A 228 14.66 30.25 -8.61
N PRO A 229 14.01 29.49 -9.55
CA PRO A 229 13.43 28.19 -9.28
C PRO A 229 14.43 27.16 -8.74
N ARG A 230 15.67 27.19 -9.23
CA ARG A 230 16.75 26.31 -8.75
C ARG A 230 17.09 26.59 -7.28
N GLU A 231 17.26 27.88 -6.91
CA GLU A 231 17.54 28.26 -5.52
C GLU A 231 16.43 27.81 -4.56
N ILE A 232 15.16 27.90 -4.98
CA ILE A 232 14.01 27.39 -4.21
C ILE A 232 14.09 25.86 -4.06
N LEU A 233 14.37 25.13 -5.14
CA LEU A 233 14.50 23.67 -5.11
C LEU A 233 15.64 23.25 -4.18
N GLU A 234 16.82 23.84 -4.30
CA GLU A 234 17.98 23.57 -3.45
C GLU A 234 17.70 23.90 -1.97
N GLN A 235 16.95 24.97 -1.70
CA GLN A 235 16.50 25.30 -0.36
C GLN A 235 15.51 24.26 0.18
N ALA A 236 14.56 23.81 -0.64
CA ALA A 236 13.60 22.76 -0.27
C ALA A 236 14.32 21.43 0.04
N ILE A 237 15.32 21.06 -0.76
CA ILE A 237 16.15 19.87 -0.52
C ILE A 237 16.92 20.00 0.80
N ALA A 238 17.60 21.12 1.03
CA ALA A 238 18.42 21.34 2.22
C ALA A 238 17.59 21.34 3.53
N ASN A 239 16.39 21.90 3.49
CA ASN A 239 15.51 22.04 4.65
C ASN A 239 14.40 20.97 4.71
N ARG A 240 14.31 20.09 3.71
CA ARG A 240 13.23 19.13 3.47
C ARG A 240 11.85 19.76 3.19
N THR A 241 11.79 21.08 3.18
CA THR A 241 10.55 21.80 2.94
C THR A 241 10.83 23.23 2.49
N TYR A 242 9.93 23.76 1.65
CA TYR A 242 9.83 25.17 1.30
C TYR A 242 8.37 25.59 1.29
N SER A 243 8.04 26.80 1.73
CA SER A 243 6.64 27.26 1.74
C SER A 243 6.51 28.74 1.43
N GLU A 244 5.40 29.09 0.78
CA GLU A 244 4.95 30.48 0.54
C GLU A 244 3.45 30.59 0.81
N GLU A 245 3.02 31.80 1.22
CA GLU A 245 1.62 32.17 1.29
C GLU A 245 1.16 32.74 -0.05
N ALA A 246 -0.12 32.53 -0.38
CA ALA A 246 -0.70 33.12 -1.60
C ALA A 246 -0.76 34.65 -1.51
N PRO A 247 -0.42 35.38 -2.57
CA PRO A 247 0.00 34.87 -3.88
C PRO A 247 1.47 34.43 -3.87
N ILE A 248 1.73 33.20 -4.36
CA ILE A 248 3.09 32.67 -4.44
C ILE A 248 3.95 33.45 -5.45
N SER A 249 5.28 33.38 -5.28
CA SER A 249 6.22 34.03 -6.19
C SER A 249 6.21 33.36 -7.57
N GLY A 250 6.49 34.12 -8.61
CA GLY A 250 6.60 33.57 -9.96
C GLY A 250 7.71 32.53 -10.13
N ALA A 251 8.74 32.57 -9.26
CA ALA A 251 9.80 31.58 -9.23
C ALA A 251 9.31 30.25 -8.66
N PHE A 252 8.53 30.30 -7.59
CA PHE A 252 7.94 29.09 -6.99
C PHE A 252 6.86 28.50 -7.89
N ASP A 253 5.98 29.31 -8.44
CA ASP A 253 4.99 28.86 -9.44
C ASP A 253 5.65 28.14 -10.62
N ARG A 254 6.74 28.71 -11.14
CA ARG A 254 7.52 28.10 -12.21
C ARG A 254 8.16 26.77 -11.79
N LEU A 255 8.64 26.65 -10.55
CA LEU A 255 9.17 25.41 -10.02
C LEU A 255 8.08 24.34 -9.92
N LEU A 256 6.89 24.69 -9.42
CA LEU A 256 5.76 23.77 -9.33
C LEU A 256 5.35 23.24 -10.72
N ASP A 257 5.35 24.10 -11.75
CA ASP A 257 5.13 23.66 -13.13
C ASP A 257 6.18 22.63 -13.59
N LEU A 258 7.46 22.88 -13.31
CA LEU A 258 8.56 21.98 -13.70
C LEU A 258 8.52 20.64 -12.96
N LEU A 259 7.98 20.62 -11.76
CA LEU A 259 7.74 19.42 -10.96
C LEU A 259 6.41 18.72 -11.28
N GLY A 260 5.62 19.26 -12.24
CA GLY A 260 4.30 18.71 -12.58
C GLY A 260 3.23 18.93 -11.50
N LEU A 261 3.43 19.92 -10.62
CA LEU A 261 2.53 20.24 -9.50
C LEU A 261 1.69 21.51 -9.72
N GLY A 262 1.85 22.21 -10.85
CA GLY A 262 1.19 23.50 -11.12
C GLY A 262 -0.34 23.47 -11.19
N THR A 263 -0.97 22.29 -11.22
CA THR A 263 -2.43 22.11 -11.26
C THR A 263 -3.00 21.43 -10.01
N VAL A 264 -2.21 21.35 -8.94
CA VAL A 264 -2.65 20.71 -7.69
C VAL A 264 -3.52 21.67 -6.89
N ASP A 265 -4.73 21.23 -6.51
CA ASP A 265 -5.70 22.07 -5.80
C ASP A 265 -5.65 21.93 -4.27
N THR A 266 -5.19 20.78 -3.76
CA THR A 266 -5.17 20.51 -2.30
C THR A 266 -3.88 19.86 -1.85
N ALA A 267 -3.60 18.67 -2.34
CA ALA A 267 -2.37 17.94 -2.03
C ALA A 267 -2.05 16.92 -3.11
N GLU A 268 -0.77 16.78 -3.42
CA GLU A 268 -0.22 15.66 -4.18
C GLU A 268 1.12 15.26 -3.57
N ASN A 269 1.33 13.96 -3.32
CA ASN A 269 2.54 13.46 -2.68
C ASN A 269 3.01 12.15 -3.30
N GLY A 270 4.20 11.72 -2.94
CA GLY A 270 4.78 10.45 -3.41
C GLY A 270 5.34 10.52 -4.82
N LYS A 271 5.47 11.71 -5.40
CA LYS A 271 6.15 11.95 -6.68
C LYS A 271 7.65 11.72 -6.55
N LEU A 272 8.30 11.33 -7.64
CA LEU A 272 9.70 10.98 -7.71
C LEU A 272 10.48 11.96 -8.58
N LEU A 273 11.57 12.50 -8.02
CA LEU A 273 12.46 13.46 -8.67
C LEU A 273 13.87 12.88 -8.78
N TRP A 274 14.44 12.98 -9.96
CA TRP A 274 15.89 12.85 -10.18
C TRP A 274 16.47 14.25 -10.38
N TYR A 275 17.43 14.64 -9.53
CA TYR A 275 18.07 15.96 -9.55
C TYR A 275 19.53 15.88 -9.12
N ASP A 276 20.45 16.37 -9.94
CA ASP A 276 21.89 16.42 -9.68
C ASP A 276 22.49 15.07 -9.25
N ASP A 277 22.14 14.00 -9.98
CA ASP A 277 22.52 12.60 -9.72
C ASP A 277 22.04 12.04 -8.37
N GLU A 278 21.05 12.67 -7.76
CA GLU A 278 20.42 12.26 -6.51
C GLU A 278 18.93 11.98 -6.71
N PHE A 279 18.38 11.11 -5.85
CA PHE A 279 17.00 10.64 -5.95
C PHE A 279 16.16 11.12 -4.77
N TYR A 280 14.97 11.66 -5.05
CA TYR A 280 14.10 12.27 -4.06
C TYR A 280 12.65 11.84 -4.24
N ARG A 281 11.92 11.85 -3.11
CA ARG A 281 10.46 11.87 -3.09
C ARG A 281 10.00 13.27 -2.76
N TYR A 282 8.98 13.76 -3.47
CA TYR A 282 8.43 15.09 -3.23
C TYR A 282 6.91 15.11 -3.23
N GLY A 283 6.35 16.19 -2.71
CA GLY A 283 4.92 16.45 -2.69
C GLY A 283 4.61 17.91 -2.39
N LEU A 284 3.40 18.34 -2.75
CA LEU A 284 2.85 19.66 -2.45
C LEU A 284 1.61 19.51 -1.56
N TYR A 285 1.51 20.34 -0.55
CA TYR A 285 0.34 20.50 0.30
C TYR A 285 -0.13 21.96 0.23
N ILE A 286 -1.44 22.16 0.11
CA ILE A 286 -2.07 23.48 0.08
C ILE A 286 -3.08 23.55 1.24
N ASP A 287 -2.71 24.30 2.29
CA ASP A 287 -3.54 24.50 3.46
C ASP A 287 -4.29 25.82 3.34
N THR A 288 -5.57 25.82 3.68
CA THR A 288 -6.42 27.01 3.72
C THR A 288 -6.71 27.33 5.19
N GLU A 289 -6.11 28.42 5.73
CA GLU A 289 -6.39 28.90 7.10
C GLU A 289 -7.63 29.81 7.17
#